data_46ad2a632173ae0cfdb2474eb0d69fa6
#
_entry.id   46ad2a632173ae0cfdb2474eb0d69fa6
#
_cell.length_a   1.000
_cell.length_b   1.000
_cell.length_c   1.000
_cell.angle_alpha   90.00
_cell.angle_beta   90.00
_cell.angle_gamma   90.00
#
_symmetry.space_group_name_H-M   'P 1'
#
loop_
_entity.id
_entity.type
_entity.pdbx_description
1 polymer ?
#
loop_
_entity_poly.entity_id
_entity_poly.type
_entity_poly.pdbx_seq_one_letter_code
_entity_poly.pdbx_strand_id
1 'polypeptide(L)'
;MKKIDEYLKMTIEKNASDIHLSTNHPLCFRVDGEMHFEALEEKFTQEQLEELLFEFAPERNITELKKSWDTDFAYELPGTNIRFRVNFFMDQEGIGCVMRQIPNKIPTFEELNIPEGIRSFCFLDKGLVIVTGPTGSGKSTTLAAMIDLINRTRRQHIITIEDPVEFKHASLGCLVNQREVHVNTKSFSVALRAALREDPDIVLVGEMRDLETIEIAIETAETGHLVFGTLHTNTAATTVDRIIDKFPADRQNQIRTMLADSLKGVIAQTLCKRIAGGRIAAAEILVVTPAVSANIREGKTHQIPSLMQVGKNIGMRTFIDDLLELVQKGIISPEEAYENAVDKPFMERKLLEEGIELDLTTTALSDISFGSEENLSKLEKARAKININPNDPEALREIILVLATSPNEDDRGGQEALEFAEKLMGITGTNEALTLVLLSAAYAELQKFSDAVNWSKKALRIAKSNKQKDLVTQITHHINLYRRKMPLREEEEATTPVEQNG
;
A
#
# COMPACT_ATOMS: atom_id res chain seq x y z
N MET A 1 -5.64 -37.96 7.49
CA MET A 1 -5.22 -36.62 7.03
C MET A 1 -6.49 -35.90 6.65
N LYS A 2 -6.74 -34.72 7.15
CA LYS A 2 -7.94 -33.96 6.82
C LYS A 2 -7.86 -33.50 5.37
N LYS A 3 -9.00 -33.34 4.69
CA LYS A 3 -9.01 -32.90 3.27
C LYS A 3 -8.37 -31.51 3.11
N ILE A 4 -8.52 -30.62 4.10
CA ILE A 4 -7.88 -29.32 4.11
C ILE A 4 -6.34 -29.41 4.06
N ASP A 5 -5.75 -30.40 4.70
CA ASP A 5 -4.29 -30.60 4.70
C ASP A 5 -3.75 -30.85 3.28
N GLU A 6 -4.54 -31.47 2.40
CA GLU A 6 -4.17 -31.69 1.00
C GLU A 6 -4.14 -30.35 0.24
N TYR A 7 -5.15 -29.51 0.44
CA TYR A 7 -5.21 -28.19 -0.19
C TYR A 7 -4.08 -27.29 0.30
N LEU A 8 -3.72 -27.36 1.59
CA LEU A 8 -2.60 -26.60 2.14
C LEU A 8 -1.24 -27.08 1.59
N LYS A 9 -1.08 -28.38 1.30
CA LYS A 9 0.11 -28.88 0.61
C LYS A 9 0.17 -28.35 -0.83
N MET A 10 -0.95 -28.33 -1.56
CA MET A 10 -1.01 -27.73 -2.89
C MET A 10 -0.64 -26.23 -2.86
N THR A 11 -1.05 -25.49 -1.81
CA THR A 11 -0.67 -24.08 -1.60
C THR A 11 0.85 -23.93 -1.54
N ILE A 12 1.53 -24.83 -0.82
CA ILE A 12 3.00 -24.83 -0.69
C ILE A 12 3.66 -25.22 -2.02
N GLU A 13 3.19 -26.26 -2.67
CA GLU A 13 3.73 -26.77 -3.95
C GLU A 13 3.61 -25.74 -5.08
N LYS A 14 2.49 -24.97 -5.09
CA LYS A 14 2.25 -23.91 -6.06
C LYS A 14 2.95 -22.58 -5.70
N ASN A 15 3.65 -22.53 -4.56
CA ASN A 15 4.24 -21.31 -4.02
C ASN A 15 3.21 -20.17 -3.86
N ALA A 16 1.96 -20.54 -3.54
CA ALA A 16 0.89 -19.58 -3.35
C ALA A 16 0.99 -18.88 -1.98
N SER A 17 0.69 -17.59 -1.95
CA SER A 17 0.65 -16.81 -0.72
C SER A 17 -0.61 -17.09 0.11
N ASP A 18 -1.74 -17.29 -0.57
CA ASP A 18 -3.05 -17.50 0.04
C ASP A 18 -3.84 -18.58 -0.71
N ILE A 19 -4.70 -19.27 0.02
CA ILE A 19 -5.74 -20.14 -0.53
C ILE A 19 -7.11 -19.55 -0.15
N HIS A 20 -8.03 -19.54 -1.10
CA HIS A 20 -9.38 -19.04 -0.95
C HIS A 20 -10.39 -20.17 -1.21
N LEU A 21 -11.31 -20.31 -0.30
CA LEU A 21 -12.43 -21.25 -0.35
C LEU A 21 -13.70 -20.47 -0.13
N SER A 22 -14.65 -20.49 -1.05
CA SER A 22 -15.92 -19.79 -0.92
C SER A 22 -17.06 -20.63 -1.45
N THR A 23 -18.24 -20.50 -0.87
CA THR A 23 -19.46 -21.16 -1.33
C THR A 23 -19.74 -20.81 -2.79
N ASN A 24 -20.17 -21.76 -3.58
CA ASN A 24 -20.43 -21.68 -5.03
C ASN A 24 -19.20 -21.34 -5.91
N HIS A 25 -17.99 -21.33 -5.35
CA HIS A 25 -16.76 -21.08 -6.09
C HIS A 25 -15.84 -22.31 -6.09
N PRO A 26 -15.01 -22.46 -7.12
CA PRO A 26 -13.94 -23.46 -7.11
C PRO A 26 -12.82 -23.05 -6.14
N LEU A 27 -11.94 -24.02 -5.84
CA LEU A 27 -10.72 -23.77 -5.09
C LEU A 27 -9.87 -22.71 -5.80
N CYS A 28 -9.39 -21.72 -5.07
CA CYS A 28 -8.61 -20.64 -5.64
C CYS A 28 -7.32 -20.37 -4.85
N PHE A 29 -6.23 -20.13 -5.55
CA PHE A 29 -4.93 -19.80 -4.99
C PHE A 29 -4.51 -18.40 -5.43
N ARG A 30 -3.83 -17.66 -4.53
CA ARG A 30 -3.15 -16.43 -4.91
C ARG A 30 -1.66 -16.72 -5.12
N VAL A 31 -1.20 -16.62 -6.36
CA VAL A 31 0.19 -16.83 -6.77
C VAL A 31 0.70 -15.54 -7.38
N ASP A 32 1.81 -15.01 -6.88
CA ASP A 32 2.43 -13.75 -7.33
C ASP A 32 1.47 -12.54 -7.37
N GLY A 33 0.45 -12.56 -6.49
CA GLY A 33 -0.57 -11.52 -6.39
C GLY A 33 -1.85 -11.79 -7.20
N GLU A 34 -1.83 -12.72 -8.15
CA GLU A 34 -2.95 -13.06 -9.03
C GLU A 34 -3.78 -14.24 -8.50
N MET A 35 -5.08 -14.27 -8.85
CA MET A 35 -6.01 -15.31 -8.43
C MET A 35 -6.07 -16.42 -9.49
N HIS A 36 -5.71 -17.65 -9.11
CA HIS A 36 -5.71 -18.82 -9.95
C HIS A 36 -6.75 -19.83 -9.46
N PHE A 37 -7.76 -20.10 -10.30
CA PHE A 37 -8.81 -21.05 -9.99
C PHE A 37 -8.38 -22.47 -10.38
N GLU A 38 -8.63 -23.43 -9.50
CA GLU A 38 -8.40 -24.85 -9.73
C GLU A 38 -9.72 -25.52 -10.08
N ALA A 39 -9.72 -26.39 -11.11
CA ALA A 39 -10.89 -27.20 -11.50
C ALA A 39 -12.22 -26.38 -11.52
N LEU A 40 -12.36 -25.42 -12.45
CA LEU A 40 -13.47 -24.46 -12.53
C LEU A 40 -14.88 -25.10 -12.44
N GLU A 41 -15.02 -26.37 -12.75
CA GLU A 41 -16.28 -27.10 -12.70
C GLU A 41 -16.61 -27.66 -11.30
N GLU A 42 -15.62 -27.76 -10.40
CA GLU A 42 -15.79 -28.27 -9.04
C GLU A 42 -16.00 -27.13 -8.04
N LYS A 43 -17.26 -26.76 -7.83
CA LYS A 43 -17.63 -25.73 -6.88
C LYS A 43 -18.03 -26.35 -5.54
N PHE A 44 -17.72 -25.66 -4.45
CA PHE A 44 -18.15 -26.08 -3.11
C PHE A 44 -19.60 -25.70 -2.87
N THR A 45 -20.44 -26.65 -2.43
CA THR A 45 -21.71 -26.28 -1.81
C THR A 45 -21.47 -25.75 -0.39
N GLN A 46 -22.45 -25.04 0.19
CA GLN A 46 -22.34 -24.55 1.57
C GLN A 46 -22.09 -25.71 2.55
N GLU A 47 -22.84 -26.80 2.42
CA GLU A 47 -22.73 -27.97 3.31
C GLU A 47 -21.33 -28.62 3.22
N GLN A 48 -20.83 -28.78 1.99
CA GLN A 48 -19.48 -29.34 1.77
C GLN A 48 -18.40 -28.45 2.38
N LEU A 49 -18.52 -27.14 2.25
CA LEU A 49 -17.54 -26.21 2.77
C LEU A 49 -17.62 -26.10 4.29
N GLU A 50 -18.82 -26.07 4.87
CA GLU A 50 -19.00 -26.11 6.34
C GLU A 50 -18.39 -27.39 6.94
N GLU A 51 -18.66 -28.56 6.36
CA GLU A 51 -18.08 -29.83 6.82
C GLU A 51 -16.55 -29.79 6.76
N LEU A 52 -15.98 -29.35 5.63
CA LEU A 52 -14.55 -29.23 5.43
C LEU A 52 -13.88 -28.30 6.44
N LEU A 53 -14.48 -27.11 6.65
CA LEU A 53 -13.90 -26.07 7.50
C LEU A 53 -14.07 -26.40 8.99
N PHE A 54 -15.21 -26.94 9.40
CA PHE A 54 -15.47 -27.28 10.79
C PHE A 54 -14.71 -28.53 11.27
N GLU A 55 -14.25 -29.38 10.34
CA GLU A 55 -13.40 -30.54 10.67
C GLU A 55 -12.08 -30.12 11.35
N PHE A 56 -11.52 -28.97 11.01
CA PHE A 56 -10.24 -28.56 11.54
C PHE A 56 -10.30 -27.32 12.46
N ALA A 57 -11.38 -26.56 12.40
CA ALA A 57 -11.53 -25.35 13.20
C ALA A 57 -11.65 -25.66 14.71
N PRO A 58 -11.04 -24.87 15.59
CA PRO A 58 -11.30 -24.96 17.02
C PRO A 58 -12.78 -24.68 17.36
N GLU A 59 -13.36 -25.39 18.30
CA GLU A 59 -14.78 -25.26 18.68
C GLU A 59 -15.18 -23.82 19.09
N ARG A 60 -14.25 -23.09 19.73
CA ARG A 60 -14.45 -21.69 20.07
C ARG A 60 -14.64 -20.80 18.83
N ASN A 61 -13.85 -21.04 17.75
CA ASN A 61 -13.92 -20.26 16.52
C ASN A 61 -15.19 -20.57 15.72
N ILE A 62 -15.66 -21.82 15.74
CA ILE A 62 -16.97 -22.17 15.18
C ILE A 62 -18.10 -21.42 15.94
N THR A 63 -17.99 -21.33 17.27
CA THR A 63 -18.97 -20.59 18.09
C THR A 63 -18.90 -19.08 17.82
N GLU A 64 -17.71 -18.53 17.67
CA GLU A 64 -17.47 -17.12 17.33
C GLU A 64 -18.02 -16.78 15.95
N LEU A 65 -17.73 -17.59 14.93
CA LEU A 65 -18.28 -17.43 13.58
C LEU A 65 -19.82 -17.37 13.58
N LYS A 66 -20.46 -18.26 14.32
CA LYS A 66 -21.94 -18.27 14.45
C LYS A 66 -22.50 -17.03 15.12
N LYS A 67 -21.70 -16.33 15.93
CA LYS A 67 -22.11 -15.13 16.68
C LYS A 67 -21.78 -13.84 15.97
N SER A 68 -20.58 -13.74 15.38
CA SER A 68 -20.02 -12.50 14.80
C SER A 68 -19.88 -12.54 13.28
N TRP A 69 -20.13 -13.70 12.66
CA TRP A 69 -19.99 -13.96 11.22
C TRP A 69 -18.56 -13.83 10.68
N ASP A 70 -17.59 -13.77 11.57
CA ASP A 70 -16.18 -13.67 11.27
C ASP A 70 -15.37 -14.28 12.41
N THR A 71 -14.22 -14.93 12.12
CA THR A 71 -13.30 -15.44 13.13
C THR A 71 -11.91 -15.65 12.55
N ASP A 72 -10.88 -15.33 13.32
CA ASP A 72 -9.47 -15.52 12.98
C ASP A 72 -8.81 -16.55 13.92
N PHE A 73 -7.95 -17.42 13.37
CA PHE A 73 -7.10 -18.31 14.15
C PHE A 73 -5.89 -18.78 13.35
N ALA A 74 -4.94 -19.44 14.00
CA ALA A 74 -3.83 -20.08 13.33
C ALA A 74 -4.01 -21.60 13.25
N TYR A 75 -3.67 -22.19 12.10
CA TYR A 75 -3.66 -23.64 11.89
C TYR A 75 -2.25 -24.10 11.52
N GLU A 76 -1.76 -25.14 12.19
CA GLU A 76 -0.47 -25.76 11.89
C GLU A 76 -0.69 -27.03 11.07
N LEU A 77 -0.07 -27.11 9.90
CA LEU A 77 -0.19 -28.28 9.02
C LEU A 77 0.48 -29.49 9.66
N PRO A 78 -0.26 -30.58 9.98
CA PRO A 78 0.27 -31.73 10.68
C PRO A 78 1.49 -32.35 10.00
N GLY A 79 2.51 -32.69 10.79
CA GLY A 79 3.77 -33.29 10.31
C GLY A 79 4.73 -32.30 9.64
N THR A 80 4.42 -31.01 9.72
CA THR A 80 5.29 -29.91 9.26
C THR A 80 5.38 -28.86 10.35
N ASN A 81 6.26 -27.88 10.16
CA ASN A 81 6.28 -26.67 11.01
C ASN A 81 5.60 -25.48 10.30
N ILE A 82 4.82 -25.74 9.23
CA ILE A 82 4.19 -24.69 8.44
C ILE A 82 2.85 -24.33 9.06
N ARG A 83 2.64 -23.03 9.27
CA ARG A 83 1.42 -22.49 9.83
C ARG A 83 0.69 -21.65 8.80
N PHE A 84 -0.62 -21.57 8.99
CA PHE A 84 -1.50 -20.72 8.20
C PHE A 84 -2.32 -19.85 9.14
N ARG A 85 -2.41 -18.56 8.84
CA ARG A 85 -3.43 -17.68 9.39
C ARG A 85 -4.73 -17.97 8.67
N VAL A 86 -5.76 -18.27 9.40
CA VAL A 86 -7.08 -18.67 8.89
C VAL A 86 -8.09 -17.61 9.28
N ASN A 87 -8.81 -17.09 8.30
CA ASN A 87 -10.00 -16.27 8.53
C ASN A 87 -11.21 -16.98 7.94
N PHE A 88 -12.25 -17.17 8.73
CA PHE A 88 -13.58 -17.59 8.27
C PHE A 88 -14.50 -16.38 8.27
N PHE A 89 -15.32 -16.25 7.26
CA PHE A 89 -16.29 -15.18 7.14
C PHE A 89 -17.59 -15.68 6.51
N MET A 90 -18.66 -14.90 6.65
CA MET A 90 -19.93 -15.15 5.97
C MET A 90 -20.17 -14.06 4.94
N ASP A 91 -20.54 -14.45 3.73
CA ASP A 91 -20.99 -13.57 2.66
C ASP A 91 -22.41 -13.89 2.19
N GLN A 92 -22.86 -13.32 1.08
CA GLN A 92 -24.22 -13.53 0.55
C GLN A 92 -24.47 -14.96 0.06
N GLU A 93 -23.43 -15.69 -0.32
CA GLU A 93 -23.51 -17.05 -0.85
C GLU A 93 -23.33 -18.12 0.24
N GLY A 94 -22.77 -17.75 1.39
CA GLY A 94 -22.56 -18.65 2.52
C GLY A 94 -21.22 -18.43 3.22
N ILE A 95 -20.63 -19.53 3.70
CA ILE A 95 -19.32 -19.48 4.37
C ILE A 95 -18.18 -19.33 3.38
N GLY A 96 -17.19 -18.51 3.75
CA GLY A 96 -15.91 -18.39 3.07
C GLY A 96 -14.73 -18.58 4.02
N CYS A 97 -13.58 -18.91 3.46
CA CYS A 97 -12.32 -19.07 4.19
C CYS A 97 -11.14 -18.55 3.36
N VAL A 98 -10.29 -17.77 3.99
CA VAL A 98 -8.98 -17.42 3.45
C VAL A 98 -7.90 -17.93 4.38
N MET A 99 -6.91 -18.66 3.83
CA MET A 99 -5.78 -19.12 4.61
C MET A 99 -4.49 -18.61 4.00
N ARG A 100 -3.74 -17.83 4.77
CA ARG A 100 -2.44 -17.27 4.38
C ARG A 100 -1.31 -18.05 5.00
N GLN A 101 -0.35 -18.46 4.18
CA GLN A 101 0.85 -19.13 4.69
C GLN A 101 1.68 -18.17 5.53
N ILE A 102 2.01 -18.59 6.76
CA ILE A 102 2.93 -17.90 7.65
C ILE A 102 4.36 -18.39 7.36
N PRO A 103 5.33 -17.51 7.08
CA PRO A 103 6.71 -17.90 6.83
C PRO A 103 7.29 -18.72 8.00
N ASN A 104 7.93 -19.83 7.68
CA ASN A 104 8.45 -20.76 8.70
C ASN A 104 9.87 -20.39 9.16
N LYS A 105 10.60 -19.65 8.33
CA LYS A 105 11.97 -19.21 8.60
C LYS A 105 11.95 -17.75 9.01
N ILE A 106 12.56 -17.44 10.16
CA ILE A 106 12.83 -16.06 10.54
C ILE A 106 14.02 -15.59 9.71
N PRO A 107 13.84 -14.57 8.85
CA PRO A 107 14.95 -14.04 8.08
C PRO A 107 15.92 -13.27 8.97
N THR A 108 17.21 -13.32 8.65
CA THR A 108 18.24 -12.59 9.40
C THR A 108 18.26 -11.10 9.04
N PHE A 109 18.97 -10.30 9.85
CA PHE A 109 19.20 -8.88 9.55
C PHE A 109 19.83 -8.66 8.17
N GLU A 110 20.77 -9.52 7.81
CA GLU A 110 21.49 -9.49 6.54
C GLU A 110 20.57 -9.84 5.37
N GLU A 111 19.75 -10.89 5.49
CA GLU A 111 18.77 -11.28 4.46
C GLU A 111 17.72 -10.19 4.22
N LEU A 112 17.30 -9.47 5.26
CA LEU A 112 16.35 -8.37 5.17
C LEU A 112 16.99 -7.03 4.77
N ASN A 113 18.31 -6.96 4.73
CA ASN A 113 19.05 -5.72 4.49
C ASN A 113 18.68 -4.59 5.48
N ILE A 114 18.46 -4.95 6.76
CA ILE A 114 18.03 -4.02 7.81
C ILE A 114 19.16 -3.03 8.13
N PRO A 115 18.88 -1.70 8.16
CA PRO A 115 19.85 -0.68 8.52
C PRO A 115 20.47 -0.89 9.93
N GLU A 116 21.76 -0.57 10.09
CA GLU A 116 22.49 -0.74 11.36
C GLU A 116 21.88 0.08 12.52
N GLY A 117 21.23 1.20 12.22
CA GLY A 117 20.50 1.99 13.20
C GLY A 117 19.43 1.19 13.95
N ILE A 118 18.76 0.27 13.27
CA ILE A 118 17.74 -0.63 13.87
C ILE A 118 18.43 -1.67 14.76
N ARG A 119 19.58 -2.20 14.34
CA ARG A 119 20.35 -3.19 15.10
C ARG A 119 20.71 -2.66 16.51
N SER A 120 21.00 -1.38 16.64
CA SER A 120 21.37 -0.75 17.91
C SER A 120 20.28 -0.89 18.98
N PHE A 121 19.00 -0.91 18.59
CA PHE A 121 17.88 -1.08 19.53
C PHE A 121 17.82 -2.46 20.17
N CYS A 122 18.40 -3.49 19.54
CA CYS A 122 18.47 -4.84 20.09
C CYS A 122 19.41 -4.95 21.31
N PHE A 123 20.27 -3.96 21.50
CA PHE A 123 21.27 -3.95 22.59
C PHE A 123 20.93 -2.98 23.72
N LEU A 124 19.75 -2.37 23.68
CA LEU A 124 19.26 -1.55 24.79
C LEU A 124 18.94 -2.43 26.01
N ASP A 125 19.14 -1.88 27.18
CA ASP A 125 18.77 -2.57 28.42
C ASP A 125 17.32 -2.33 28.82
N LYS A 126 16.77 -1.14 28.47
CA LYS A 126 15.41 -0.75 28.80
C LYS A 126 14.90 0.35 27.85
N GLY A 127 13.61 0.55 27.86
CA GLY A 127 12.91 1.61 27.14
C GLY A 127 11.93 1.06 26.11
N LEU A 128 11.23 1.95 25.46
CA LEU A 128 10.22 1.64 24.44
C LEU A 128 10.78 1.85 23.03
N VAL A 129 10.68 0.84 22.20
CA VAL A 129 10.98 0.91 20.76
C VAL A 129 9.70 0.58 20.00
N ILE A 130 9.32 1.44 19.07
CA ILE A 130 8.09 1.28 18.30
C ILE A 130 8.42 0.99 16.84
N VAL A 131 7.83 -0.08 16.29
CA VAL A 131 7.85 -0.37 14.86
C VAL A 131 6.48 -0.03 14.28
N THR A 132 6.43 0.87 13.30
CA THR A 132 5.18 1.38 12.74
C THR A 132 5.17 1.32 11.20
N GLY A 133 4.00 1.49 10.61
CA GLY A 133 3.78 1.44 9.17
C GLY A 133 2.43 0.80 8.84
N PRO A 134 1.97 0.89 7.59
CA PRO A 134 0.71 0.30 7.17
C PRO A 134 0.68 -1.23 7.34
N THR A 135 -0.50 -1.82 7.19
CA THR A 135 -0.63 -3.29 7.16
C THR A 135 0.17 -3.83 5.97
N GLY A 136 0.93 -4.91 6.20
CA GLY A 136 1.77 -5.50 5.16
C GLY A 136 3.12 -4.80 4.94
N SER A 137 3.51 -3.81 5.76
CA SER A 137 4.81 -3.12 5.64
C SER A 137 6.01 -3.92 6.18
N GLY A 138 5.80 -5.15 6.67
CA GLY A 138 6.87 -6.02 7.17
C GLY A 138 7.24 -5.83 8.64
N LYS A 139 6.40 -5.15 9.45
CA LYS A 139 6.66 -4.91 10.88
C LYS A 139 6.98 -6.18 11.66
N SER A 140 6.14 -7.20 11.53
CA SER A 140 6.32 -8.49 12.24
C SER A 140 7.61 -9.18 11.81
N THR A 141 7.96 -9.11 10.53
CA THR A 141 9.21 -9.68 10.01
C THR A 141 10.44 -8.99 10.59
N THR A 142 10.42 -7.64 10.66
CA THR A 142 11.50 -6.85 11.26
C THR A 142 11.63 -7.15 12.76
N LEU A 143 10.51 -7.16 13.48
CA LEU A 143 10.50 -7.51 14.91
C LEU A 143 10.97 -8.94 15.15
N ALA A 144 10.55 -9.91 14.32
CA ALA A 144 11.02 -11.28 14.43
C ALA A 144 12.55 -11.38 14.27
N ALA A 145 13.12 -10.66 13.28
CA ALA A 145 14.57 -10.58 13.11
C ALA A 145 15.27 -9.93 14.30
N MET A 146 14.69 -8.87 14.90
CA MET A 146 15.21 -8.22 16.10
C MET A 146 15.19 -9.18 17.30
N ILE A 147 14.09 -9.87 17.54
CA ILE A 147 13.95 -10.86 18.59
C ILE A 147 14.92 -12.04 18.38
N ASP A 148 15.08 -12.52 17.14
CA ASP A 148 16.02 -13.61 16.83
C ASP A 148 17.47 -13.19 17.10
N LEU A 149 17.86 -11.95 16.73
CA LEU A 149 19.19 -11.41 17.05
C LEU A 149 19.43 -11.35 18.54
N ILE A 150 18.46 -10.82 19.30
CA ILE A 150 18.53 -10.77 20.79
C ILE A 150 18.63 -12.17 21.36
N ASN A 151 17.80 -13.10 20.93
CA ASN A 151 17.75 -14.49 21.38
C ASN A 151 19.07 -15.25 21.14
N ARG A 152 19.81 -14.90 20.07
CA ARG A 152 21.12 -15.49 19.79
C ARG A 152 22.27 -14.85 20.56
N THR A 153 22.15 -13.58 20.93
CA THR A 153 23.29 -12.79 21.45
C THR A 153 23.20 -12.49 22.96
N ARG A 154 21.99 -12.54 23.52
CA ARG A 154 21.76 -12.23 24.97
C ARG A 154 21.33 -13.47 25.73
N ARG A 155 21.25 -13.34 27.08
CA ARG A 155 20.79 -14.40 27.99
C ARG A 155 19.75 -13.79 28.92
N GLN A 156 18.52 -13.66 28.40
CA GLN A 156 17.45 -12.93 29.03
C GLN A 156 16.10 -13.65 28.84
N HIS A 157 15.08 -13.19 29.52
CA HIS A 157 13.73 -13.70 29.39
C HIS A 157 12.94 -12.76 28.45
N ILE A 158 12.46 -13.30 27.32
CA ILE A 158 11.66 -12.61 26.33
C ILE A 158 10.22 -13.12 26.41
N ILE A 159 9.26 -12.20 26.57
CA ILE A 159 7.83 -12.51 26.48
C ILE A 159 7.27 -11.81 25.27
N THR A 160 6.60 -12.54 24.36
CA THR A 160 5.85 -11.93 23.26
C THR A 160 4.35 -12.11 23.48
N ILE A 161 3.57 -11.08 23.09
CA ILE A 161 2.12 -11.07 23.14
C ILE A 161 1.64 -10.69 21.74
N GLU A 162 1.00 -11.61 21.02
CA GLU A 162 0.73 -11.49 19.58
C GLU A 162 -0.70 -11.95 19.23
N ASP A 163 -1.22 -11.57 18.06
CA ASP A 163 -2.57 -11.91 17.60
C ASP A 163 -2.65 -12.05 16.08
N PRO A 164 -2.41 -13.25 15.54
CA PRO A 164 -1.77 -14.43 16.16
C PRO A 164 -0.22 -14.34 16.18
N VAL A 165 0.44 -15.36 16.77
CA VAL A 165 1.90 -15.52 16.65
C VAL A 165 2.28 -15.80 15.21
N GLU A 166 3.01 -14.88 14.55
CA GLU A 166 3.45 -15.05 13.16
C GLU A 166 4.73 -15.89 13.06
N PHE A 167 5.73 -15.65 13.91
CA PHE A 167 7.00 -16.38 13.89
C PHE A 167 7.22 -17.13 15.21
N LYS A 168 7.51 -18.42 15.15
CA LYS A 168 7.89 -19.21 16.33
C LYS A 168 9.38 -19.06 16.62
N HIS A 169 9.72 -18.62 17.80
CA HIS A 169 11.08 -18.51 18.30
C HIS A 169 11.43 -19.70 19.20
N ALA A 170 12.42 -20.48 18.80
CA ALA A 170 13.01 -21.46 19.72
C ALA A 170 13.86 -20.72 20.77
N SER A 171 13.83 -21.14 22.02
CA SER A 171 14.77 -20.63 23.03
C SER A 171 16.19 -21.05 22.69
N LEU A 172 17.08 -20.07 22.47
CA LEU A 172 18.50 -20.27 22.14
C LEU A 172 19.39 -19.76 23.30
N GLY A 173 19.80 -18.49 23.27
CA GLY A 173 20.48 -17.81 24.38
C GLY A 173 19.51 -17.31 25.43
N CYS A 174 18.30 -16.90 25.01
CA CYS A 174 17.22 -16.42 25.83
C CYS A 174 16.15 -17.49 26.09
N LEU A 175 15.44 -17.37 27.21
CA LEU A 175 14.15 -18.03 27.40
C LEU A 175 13.10 -17.22 26.62
N VAL A 176 12.35 -17.84 25.71
CA VAL A 176 11.31 -17.17 24.92
C VAL A 176 9.95 -17.78 25.20
N ASN A 177 9.05 -16.99 25.74
CA ASN A 177 7.65 -17.35 25.97
C ASN A 177 6.74 -16.51 25.07
N GLN A 178 6.05 -17.17 24.14
CA GLN A 178 5.12 -16.53 23.20
C GLN A 178 3.67 -16.78 23.64
N ARG A 179 2.91 -15.71 23.78
CA ARG A 179 1.49 -15.75 24.20
C ARG A 179 0.62 -15.21 23.08
N GLU A 180 -0.24 -16.06 22.59
CA GLU A 180 -1.23 -15.70 21.54
C GLU A 180 -2.52 -15.24 22.22
N VAL A 181 -3.01 -14.07 21.82
CA VAL A 181 -4.30 -13.53 22.27
C VAL A 181 -5.42 -14.47 21.84
N HIS A 182 -6.46 -14.60 22.62
CA HIS A 182 -7.55 -15.56 22.50
C HIS A 182 -7.16 -17.05 22.60
N VAL A 183 -5.87 -17.40 22.63
CA VAL A 183 -5.38 -18.78 22.84
C VAL A 183 -4.79 -18.94 24.25
N ASN A 184 -3.78 -18.14 24.57
CA ASN A 184 -3.03 -18.21 25.82
C ASN A 184 -3.34 -17.06 26.77
N THR A 185 -4.05 -16.03 26.29
CA THR A 185 -4.49 -14.88 27.06
C THR A 185 -5.77 -14.29 26.49
N LYS A 186 -6.47 -13.45 27.26
CA LYS A 186 -7.74 -12.84 26.83
C LYS A 186 -7.58 -11.58 26.01
N SER A 187 -6.53 -10.79 26.26
CA SER A 187 -6.24 -9.53 25.57
C SER A 187 -4.78 -9.15 25.74
N PHE A 188 -4.32 -8.16 24.96
CA PHE A 188 -3.00 -7.58 25.08
C PHE A 188 -2.76 -6.97 26.47
N SER A 189 -3.69 -6.15 26.97
CA SER A 189 -3.57 -5.48 28.28
C SER A 189 -3.50 -6.48 29.44
N VAL A 190 -4.33 -7.52 29.41
CA VAL A 190 -4.31 -8.59 30.44
C VAL A 190 -2.98 -9.36 30.42
N ALA A 191 -2.50 -9.71 29.23
CA ALA A 191 -1.24 -10.42 29.09
C ALA A 191 -0.04 -9.57 29.55
N LEU A 192 -0.01 -8.30 29.16
CA LEU A 192 1.08 -7.38 29.50
C LEU A 192 1.17 -7.12 31.00
N ARG A 193 0.02 -6.93 31.68
CA ARG A 193 -0.01 -6.87 33.16
C ARG A 193 0.45 -8.15 33.84
N ALA A 194 0.14 -9.30 33.26
CA ALA A 194 0.60 -10.58 33.80
C ALA A 194 2.11 -10.74 33.61
N ALA A 195 2.64 -10.38 32.45
CA ALA A 195 4.04 -10.47 32.08
C ALA A 195 4.95 -9.77 33.12
N LEU A 196 4.55 -8.64 33.68
CA LEU A 196 5.29 -7.91 34.73
C LEU A 196 5.54 -8.73 36.00
N ARG A 197 4.87 -9.87 36.20
CA ARG A 197 5.06 -10.80 37.31
C ARG A 197 5.75 -12.10 36.90
N GLU A 198 6.15 -12.18 35.65
CA GLU A 198 6.77 -13.36 35.04
C GLU A 198 8.29 -13.18 34.86
N ASP A 199 8.89 -12.16 35.52
CA ASP A 199 10.32 -11.82 35.50
C ASP A 199 10.86 -11.64 34.05
N PRO A 200 10.24 -10.80 33.21
CA PRO A 200 10.73 -10.54 31.87
C PRO A 200 11.84 -9.49 31.87
N ASP A 201 12.81 -9.62 30.98
CA ASP A 201 13.72 -8.53 30.63
C ASP A 201 13.20 -7.77 29.41
N ILE A 202 12.58 -8.49 28.47
CA ILE A 202 12.14 -7.99 27.18
C ILE A 202 10.70 -8.40 26.94
N VAL A 203 9.87 -7.44 26.52
CA VAL A 203 8.47 -7.68 26.18
C VAL A 203 8.20 -7.18 24.77
N LEU A 204 7.60 -8.03 23.92
CA LEU A 204 7.07 -7.63 22.62
C LEU A 204 5.54 -7.60 22.70
N VAL A 205 4.96 -6.45 22.33
CA VAL A 205 3.52 -6.25 22.21
C VAL A 205 3.20 -6.14 20.71
N GLY A 206 2.61 -7.19 20.17
CA GLY A 206 2.35 -7.31 18.72
C GLY A 206 1.57 -6.16 18.14
N GLU A 207 0.62 -5.60 18.92
CA GLU A 207 -0.09 -4.38 18.51
C GLU A 207 -0.62 -3.59 19.73
N MET A 208 -0.39 -2.28 19.72
CA MET A 208 -0.87 -1.34 20.74
C MET A 208 -2.09 -0.56 20.25
N ARG A 209 -3.27 -1.23 20.23
CA ARG A 209 -4.50 -0.63 19.67
C ARG A 209 -5.24 0.25 20.67
N ASP A 210 -5.32 -0.18 21.89
CA ASP A 210 -6.12 0.47 22.95
C ASP A 210 -5.25 1.29 23.90
N LEU A 211 -5.89 2.26 24.56
CA LEU A 211 -5.25 3.19 25.48
C LEU A 211 -4.59 2.45 26.65
N GLU A 212 -5.23 1.44 27.19
CA GLU A 212 -4.75 0.67 28.33
C GLU A 212 -3.45 -0.07 27.99
N THR A 213 -3.40 -0.73 26.82
CA THR A 213 -2.19 -1.43 26.35
C THR A 213 -1.04 -0.46 26.15
N ILE A 214 -1.28 0.74 25.57
CA ILE A 214 -0.25 1.76 25.37
C ILE A 214 0.28 2.26 26.71
N GLU A 215 -0.60 2.56 27.66
CA GLU A 215 -0.23 3.04 28.99
C GLU A 215 0.68 2.02 29.71
N ILE A 216 0.26 0.76 29.77
CA ILE A 216 1.05 -0.30 30.43
C ILE A 216 2.39 -0.50 29.72
N ALA A 217 2.46 -0.41 28.39
CA ALA A 217 3.70 -0.54 27.64
C ALA A 217 4.70 0.58 27.99
N ILE A 218 4.23 1.84 28.11
CA ILE A 218 5.04 2.99 28.53
C ILE A 218 5.55 2.79 29.97
N GLU A 219 4.66 2.42 30.91
CA GLU A 219 5.01 2.14 32.31
C GLU A 219 6.02 0.99 32.43
N THR A 220 5.83 -0.08 31.64
CA THR A 220 6.76 -1.23 31.61
C THR A 220 8.15 -0.79 31.15
N ALA A 221 8.23 0.03 30.12
CA ALA A 221 9.50 0.58 29.63
C ALA A 221 10.17 1.53 30.63
N GLU A 222 9.39 2.31 31.38
CA GLU A 222 9.90 3.21 32.44
C GLU A 222 10.43 2.45 33.61
N THR A 223 9.81 1.35 34.02
CA THR A 223 10.18 0.52 35.18
C THR A 223 11.39 -0.38 34.93
N GLY A 224 12.01 -0.35 33.76
CA GLY A 224 13.30 -0.99 33.54
C GLY A 224 13.34 -2.10 32.49
N HIS A 225 12.25 -2.35 31.80
CA HIS A 225 12.16 -3.40 30.78
C HIS A 225 12.40 -2.83 29.37
N LEU A 226 12.91 -3.63 28.46
CA LEU A 226 12.94 -3.30 27.03
C LEU A 226 11.61 -3.74 26.39
N VAL A 227 10.87 -2.78 25.88
CA VAL A 227 9.55 -3.02 25.29
C VAL A 227 9.60 -2.72 23.80
N PHE A 228 9.20 -3.68 22.98
CA PHE A 228 8.92 -3.51 21.56
C PHE A 228 7.42 -3.49 21.35
N GLY A 229 6.92 -2.54 20.54
CA GLY A 229 5.50 -2.46 20.23
C GLY A 229 5.25 -2.05 18.80
N THR A 230 4.05 -2.32 18.26
CA THR A 230 3.67 -1.85 16.93
C THR A 230 2.50 -0.89 16.95
N LEU A 231 2.51 -0.01 15.93
CA LEU A 231 1.44 0.92 15.61
C LEU A 231 1.21 0.97 14.08
N HIS A 232 0.21 1.74 13.64
CA HIS A 232 -0.14 1.91 12.21
C HIS A 232 -0.06 3.39 11.79
N THR A 233 1.09 4.01 12.00
CA THR A 233 1.40 5.37 11.56
C THR A 233 2.52 5.33 10.54
N ASN A 234 2.63 6.35 9.68
CA ASN A 234 3.54 6.35 8.55
C ASN A 234 4.89 7.02 8.83
N THR A 235 5.03 7.81 9.90
CA THR A 235 6.28 8.51 10.26
C THR A 235 6.53 8.47 11.76
N ALA A 236 7.78 8.69 12.16
CA ALA A 236 8.16 8.72 13.57
C ALA A 236 7.50 9.87 14.33
N ALA A 237 7.42 11.06 13.75
CA ALA A 237 6.78 12.23 14.37
C ALA A 237 5.29 11.98 14.60
N THR A 238 4.57 11.51 13.57
CA THR A 238 3.14 11.20 13.70
C THR A 238 2.87 10.04 14.65
N THR A 239 3.83 9.13 14.84
CA THR A 239 3.73 8.06 15.85
C THR A 239 3.65 8.63 17.25
N VAL A 240 4.53 9.58 17.57
CA VAL A 240 4.57 10.24 18.88
C VAL A 240 3.25 10.98 19.14
N ASP A 241 2.80 11.78 18.18
CA ASP A 241 1.52 12.51 18.28
C ASP A 241 0.34 11.55 18.48
N ARG A 242 0.27 10.48 17.68
CA ARG A 242 -0.82 9.50 17.74
C ARG A 242 -0.92 8.79 19.09
N ILE A 243 0.21 8.52 19.74
CA ILE A 243 0.23 7.95 21.09
C ILE A 243 -0.39 8.94 22.07
N ILE A 244 0.07 10.18 22.05
CA ILE A 244 -0.37 11.23 22.98
C ILE A 244 -1.86 11.55 22.79
N ASP A 245 -2.31 11.67 21.55
CA ASP A 245 -3.69 12.02 21.19
C ASP A 245 -4.73 10.96 21.58
N LYS A 246 -4.28 9.73 21.81
CA LYS A 246 -5.18 8.69 22.33
C LYS A 246 -5.63 8.96 23.77
N PHE A 247 -4.89 9.76 24.52
CA PHE A 247 -5.20 10.05 25.92
C PHE A 247 -6.08 11.29 26.07
N PRO A 248 -6.95 11.33 27.10
CA PRO A 248 -7.71 12.55 27.44
C PRO A 248 -6.79 13.75 27.65
N ALA A 249 -7.28 14.94 27.29
CA ALA A 249 -6.49 16.17 27.25
C ALA A 249 -5.80 16.50 28.59
N ASP A 250 -6.46 16.20 29.74
CA ASP A 250 -5.93 16.38 31.08
C ASP A 250 -4.73 15.45 31.41
N ARG A 251 -4.60 14.32 30.70
CA ARG A 251 -3.52 13.35 30.90
C ARG A 251 -2.38 13.50 29.89
N GLN A 252 -2.57 14.20 28.77
CA GLN A 252 -1.59 14.27 27.69
C GLN A 252 -0.23 14.79 28.14
N ASN A 253 -0.17 15.79 29.03
CA ASN A 253 1.10 16.32 29.52
C ASN A 253 1.89 15.30 30.36
N GLN A 254 1.20 14.51 31.14
CA GLN A 254 1.82 13.42 31.89
C GLN A 254 2.39 12.37 30.92
N ILE A 255 1.60 11.95 29.95
CA ILE A 255 2.00 10.95 28.94
C ILE A 255 3.18 11.47 28.10
N ARG A 256 3.20 12.77 27.71
CA ARG A 256 4.35 13.38 27.03
C ARG A 256 5.65 13.20 27.85
N THR A 257 5.58 13.44 29.13
CA THR A 257 6.74 13.30 30.00
C THR A 257 7.19 11.85 30.09
N MET A 258 6.30 10.92 30.38
CA MET A 258 6.61 9.50 30.46
C MET A 258 7.16 8.96 29.13
N LEU A 259 6.54 9.33 28.01
CA LEU A 259 7.00 8.92 26.67
C LEU A 259 8.37 9.52 26.34
N ALA A 260 8.62 10.79 26.68
CA ALA A 260 9.91 11.44 26.47
C ALA A 260 11.06 10.78 27.23
N ASP A 261 10.78 10.12 28.36
CA ASP A 261 11.77 9.47 29.20
C ASP A 261 11.94 7.98 28.80
N SER A 262 10.85 7.30 28.43
CA SER A 262 10.84 5.88 28.10
C SER A 262 11.14 5.57 26.63
N LEU A 263 10.71 6.39 25.67
CA LEU A 263 10.91 6.13 24.24
C LEU A 263 12.40 6.19 23.86
N LYS A 264 12.88 5.17 23.17
CA LYS A 264 14.28 5.07 22.69
C LYS A 264 14.38 5.14 21.18
N GLY A 265 13.38 4.66 20.47
CA GLY A 265 13.36 4.73 19.02
C GLY A 265 11.99 4.50 18.40
N VAL A 266 11.85 4.99 17.18
CA VAL A 266 10.72 4.68 16.31
C VAL A 266 11.27 4.26 14.96
N ILE A 267 10.77 3.14 14.46
CA ILE A 267 11.08 2.60 13.13
C ILE A 267 9.78 2.64 12.33
N ALA A 268 9.66 3.58 11.42
CA ALA A 268 8.54 3.59 10.47
C ALA A 268 8.99 2.93 9.18
N GLN A 269 8.19 2.01 8.62
CA GLN A 269 8.59 1.26 7.43
C GLN A 269 7.44 1.03 6.46
N THR A 270 7.80 0.92 5.17
CA THR A 270 6.95 0.44 4.07
C THR A 270 7.69 -0.59 3.24
N LEU A 271 6.95 -1.40 2.46
CA LEU A 271 7.55 -2.34 1.51
C LEU A 271 7.49 -1.77 0.10
N CYS A 272 8.64 -1.65 -0.53
CA CYS A 272 8.82 -1.23 -1.92
C CYS A 272 9.05 -2.45 -2.82
N LYS A 273 8.56 -2.41 -4.06
CA LYS A 273 8.82 -3.43 -5.09
C LYS A 273 10.26 -3.32 -5.56
N ARG A 274 10.97 -4.44 -5.64
CA ARG A 274 12.33 -4.49 -6.19
C ARG A 274 12.28 -4.66 -7.70
N ILE A 275 13.20 -4.02 -8.41
CA ILE A 275 13.39 -4.20 -9.86
C ILE A 275 13.65 -5.67 -10.21
N ALA A 276 14.41 -6.38 -9.38
CA ALA A 276 14.73 -7.80 -9.57
C ALA A 276 13.63 -8.77 -9.08
N GLY A 277 12.45 -8.25 -8.75
CA GLY A 277 11.35 -9.02 -8.15
C GLY A 277 11.43 -9.14 -6.64
N GLY A 278 10.29 -9.42 -6.01
CA GLY A 278 10.13 -9.41 -4.56
C GLY A 278 10.02 -8.00 -3.98
N ARG A 279 10.15 -7.88 -2.65
CA ARG A 279 9.99 -6.61 -1.92
C ARG A 279 11.18 -6.33 -1.02
N ILE A 280 11.39 -5.07 -0.70
CA ILE A 280 12.38 -4.59 0.28
C ILE A 280 11.73 -3.56 1.18
N ALA A 281 12.09 -3.55 2.47
CA ALA A 281 11.62 -2.51 3.38
C ALA A 281 12.43 -1.23 3.20
N ALA A 282 11.74 -0.11 3.01
CA ALA A 282 12.28 1.22 3.25
C ALA A 282 11.91 1.66 4.66
N ALA A 283 12.84 2.30 5.38
CA ALA A 283 12.66 2.62 6.78
C ALA A 283 13.06 4.06 7.13
N GLU A 284 12.21 4.72 7.91
CA GLU A 284 12.54 5.91 8.68
C GLU A 284 12.93 5.51 10.09
N ILE A 285 14.08 5.98 10.59
CA ILE A 285 14.63 5.58 11.89
C ILE A 285 14.85 6.83 12.74
N LEU A 286 14.10 6.94 13.82
CA LEU A 286 14.28 7.94 14.85
C LEU A 286 15.01 7.32 16.05
N VAL A 287 16.15 7.87 16.44
CA VAL A 287 16.82 7.58 17.70
C VAL A 287 16.51 8.70 18.68
N VAL A 288 15.94 8.38 19.83
CA VAL A 288 15.51 9.40 20.79
C VAL A 288 16.70 9.90 21.59
N THR A 289 17.18 11.09 21.21
CA THR A 289 18.22 11.85 21.89
C THR A 289 17.61 12.79 22.93
N PRO A 290 18.40 13.40 23.84
CA PRO A 290 17.89 14.43 24.74
C PRO A 290 17.16 15.58 24.06
N ALA A 291 17.57 15.97 22.83
CA ALA A 291 16.91 17.01 22.05
C ALA A 291 15.52 16.53 21.55
N VAL A 292 15.42 15.27 21.09
CA VAL A 292 14.13 14.68 20.71
C VAL A 292 13.21 14.55 21.92
N SER A 293 13.72 14.04 23.07
CA SER A 293 12.96 13.98 24.32
C SER A 293 12.42 15.34 24.76
N ALA A 294 13.23 16.41 24.63
CA ALA A 294 12.79 17.76 24.94
C ALA A 294 11.63 18.21 24.01
N ASN A 295 11.76 17.96 22.70
CA ASN A 295 10.70 18.30 21.75
C ASN A 295 9.40 17.51 22.00
N ILE A 296 9.49 16.24 22.39
CA ILE A 296 8.31 15.44 22.78
C ILE A 296 7.65 16.06 24.02
N ARG A 297 8.43 16.37 25.04
CA ARG A 297 7.93 16.93 26.31
C ARG A 297 7.26 18.30 26.11
N GLU A 298 7.83 19.14 25.21
CA GLU A 298 7.31 20.47 24.91
C GLU A 298 6.18 20.46 23.84
N GLY A 299 5.83 19.31 23.28
CA GLY A 299 4.82 19.20 22.22
C GLY A 299 5.28 19.77 20.86
N LYS A 300 6.59 19.83 20.62
CA LYS A 300 7.21 20.35 19.38
C LYS A 300 7.60 19.22 18.43
N THR A 301 6.76 18.22 18.27
CA THR A 301 7.01 17.03 17.44
C THR A 301 7.29 17.34 15.97
N HIS A 302 6.74 18.45 15.45
CA HIS A 302 7.02 18.98 14.11
C HIS A 302 8.50 19.30 13.84
N GLN A 303 9.33 19.42 14.89
CA GLN A 303 10.78 19.65 14.76
C GLN A 303 11.59 18.35 14.69
N ILE A 304 10.98 17.19 14.98
CA ILE A 304 11.66 15.88 14.95
C ILE A 304 12.29 15.60 13.58
N PRO A 305 11.63 15.82 12.42
CA PRO A 305 12.24 15.57 11.11
C PRO A 305 13.56 16.32 10.89
N SER A 306 13.65 17.56 11.36
CA SER A 306 14.89 18.36 11.27
C SER A 306 16.01 17.78 12.13
N LEU A 307 15.69 17.26 13.33
CA LEU A 307 16.66 16.57 14.17
C LEU A 307 17.15 15.27 13.54
N MET A 308 16.27 14.56 12.82
CA MET A 308 16.65 13.32 12.13
C MET A 308 17.64 13.58 11.00
N GLN A 309 17.48 14.66 10.23
CA GLN A 309 18.42 15.04 9.18
C GLN A 309 19.85 15.27 9.71
N VAL A 310 19.97 15.83 10.92
CA VAL A 310 21.25 16.09 11.57
C VAL A 310 21.81 14.84 12.27
N GLY A 311 20.93 13.92 12.68
CA GLY A 311 21.28 12.74 13.46
C GLY A 311 21.76 11.52 12.66
N LYS A 312 22.12 11.66 11.39
CA LYS A 312 22.56 10.52 10.54
C LYS A 312 23.74 9.75 11.12
N ASN A 313 24.67 10.44 11.77
CA ASN A 313 25.87 9.85 12.38
C ASN A 313 25.58 8.95 13.59
N ILE A 314 24.39 9.03 14.16
CA ILE A 314 23.94 8.19 15.29
C ILE A 314 22.90 7.15 14.87
N GLY A 315 22.74 6.93 13.57
CA GLY A 315 21.84 5.93 13.02
C GLY A 315 20.44 6.42 12.72
N MET A 316 20.14 7.72 12.83
CA MET A 316 18.88 8.29 12.37
C MET A 316 18.84 8.29 10.84
N ARG A 317 17.64 8.09 10.29
CA ARG A 317 17.44 8.03 8.85
C ARG A 317 16.05 8.55 8.52
N THR A 318 15.95 9.45 7.54
CA THR A 318 14.65 9.87 7.02
C THR A 318 14.17 8.88 5.96
N PHE A 319 12.85 8.83 5.75
CA PHE A 319 12.26 7.99 4.71
C PHE A 319 12.82 8.30 3.33
N ILE A 320 12.97 9.59 3.04
CA ILE A 320 13.49 10.06 1.74
C ILE A 320 14.95 9.65 1.52
N ASP A 321 15.78 9.73 2.56
CA ASP A 321 17.17 9.28 2.45
C ASP A 321 17.26 7.79 2.15
N ASP A 322 16.40 6.98 2.77
CA ASP A 322 16.39 5.52 2.55
C ASP A 322 15.90 5.16 1.14
N LEU A 323 14.79 5.75 0.72
CA LEU A 323 14.25 5.56 -0.63
C LEU A 323 15.28 5.97 -1.70
N LEU A 324 15.92 7.13 -1.52
CA LEU A 324 16.91 7.63 -2.46
C LEU A 324 18.13 6.69 -2.55
N GLU A 325 18.62 6.17 -1.42
CA GLU A 325 19.70 5.19 -1.39
C GLU A 325 19.33 3.89 -2.11
N LEU A 326 18.09 3.41 -1.95
CA LEU A 326 17.60 2.22 -2.64
C LEU A 326 17.54 2.43 -4.17
N VAL A 327 17.14 3.63 -4.62
CA VAL A 327 17.17 4.00 -6.05
C VAL A 327 18.61 4.07 -6.57
N GLN A 328 19.51 4.77 -5.87
CA GLN A 328 20.93 4.89 -6.25
C GLN A 328 21.64 3.54 -6.34
N LYS A 329 21.23 2.57 -5.51
CA LYS A 329 21.73 1.18 -5.58
C LYS A 329 21.07 0.34 -6.68
N GLY A 330 20.10 0.88 -7.41
CA GLY A 330 19.33 0.16 -8.43
C GLY A 330 18.48 -0.98 -7.87
N ILE A 331 18.04 -0.88 -6.62
CA ILE A 331 17.22 -1.90 -5.96
C ILE A 331 15.73 -1.66 -6.25
N ILE A 332 15.29 -0.40 -6.18
CA ILE A 332 13.93 0.03 -6.52
C ILE A 332 13.99 1.06 -7.64
N SER A 333 12.90 1.24 -8.37
CA SER A 333 12.81 2.29 -9.40
C SER A 333 12.57 3.68 -8.79
N PRO A 334 12.88 4.77 -9.52
CA PRO A 334 12.55 6.13 -9.08
C PRO A 334 11.04 6.33 -8.83
N GLU A 335 10.19 5.70 -9.65
CA GLU A 335 8.74 5.75 -9.54
C GLU A 335 8.27 5.06 -8.25
N GLU A 336 8.81 3.88 -7.94
CA GLU A 336 8.48 3.17 -6.68
C GLU A 336 8.88 4.00 -5.46
N ALA A 337 10.03 4.69 -5.51
CA ALA A 337 10.44 5.60 -4.45
C ALA A 337 9.49 6.80 -4.32
N TYR A 338 9.07 7.39 -5.43
CA TYR A 338 8.11 8.50 -5.47
C TYR A 338 6.75 8.08 -4.90
N GLU A 339 6.23 6.91 -5.31
CA GLU A 339 4.93 6.41 -4.84
C GLU A 339 4.90 6.15 -3.33
N ASN A 340 5.99 5.64 -2.78
CA ASN A 340 6.11 5.35 -1.35
C ASN A 340 6.56 6.54 -0.49
N ALA A 341 6.95 7.68 -1.10
CA ALA A 341 7.37 8.87 -0.37
C ALA A 341 6.18 9.55 0.31
N VAL A 342 6.37 9.96 1.58
CA VAL A 342 5.38 10.73 2.35
C VAL A 342 5.26 12.16 1.80
N ASP A 343 6.37 12.77 1.37
CA ASP A 343 6.43 14.07 0.71
C ASP A 343 6.89 13.88 -0.73
N LYS A 344 5.92 13.63 -1.62
CA LYS A 344 6.16 13.39 -3.05
C LYS A 344 6.89 14.55 -3.74
N PRO A 345 6.51 15.83 -3.57
CA PRO A 345 7.22 16.96 -4.16
C PRO A 345 8.68 17.09 -3.69
N PHE A 346 8.95 16.74 -2.43
CA PHE A 346 10.33 16.76 -1.92
C PHE A 346 11.15 15.59 -2.48
N MET A 347 10.55 14.41 -2.66
CA MET A 347 11.20 13.25 -3.28
C MET A 347 11.56 13.52 -4.75
N GLU A 348 10.63 14.06 -5.54
CA GLU A 348 10.84 14.45 -6.92
C GLU A 348 12.04 15.40 -7.06
N ARG A 349 12.07 16.45 -6.25
CA ARG A 349 13.19 17.40 -6.23
C ARG A 349 14.52 16.73 -5.88
N LYS A 350 14.52 15.78 -4.93
CA LYS A 350 15.72 15.04 -4.56
C LYS A 350 16.23 14.14 -5.66
N LEU A 351 15.34 13.46 -6.38
CA LEU A 351 15.70 12.66 -7.56
C LEU A 351 16.33 13.54 -8.65
N LEU A 352 15.72 14.70 -8.93
CA LEU A 352 16.26 15.67 -9.91
C LEU A 352 17.63 16.23 -9.49
N GLU A 353 17.83 16.54 -8.19
CA GLU A 353 19.13 16.99 -7.66
C GLU A 353 20.25 15.94 -7.89
N GLU A 354 19.91 14.65 -7.84
CA GLU A 354 20.82 13.53 -8.09
C GLU A 354 20.93 13.16 -9.60
N GLY A 355 20.24 13.90 -10.49
CA GLY A 355 20.23 13.64 -11.93
C GLY A 355 19.47 12.39 -12.34
N ILE A 356 18.52 11.95 -11.50
CA ILE A 356 17.64 10.80 -11.76
C ILE A 356 16.33 11.31 -12.35
N GLU A 357 16.04 10.90 -13.58
CA GLU A 357 14.76 11.21 -14.23
C GLU A 357 13.64 10.36 -13.64
N LEU A 358 12.49 11.00 -13.41
CA LEU A 358 11.27 10.37 -12.93
C LEU A 358 10.28 10.27 -14.08
N ASP A 359 9.97 9.07 -14.52
CA ASP A 359 8.95 8.80 -15.53
C ASP A 359 7.62 8.41 -14.88
N LEU A 360 6.77 9.42 -14.64
CA LEU A 360 5.44 9.21 -14.04
C LEU A 360 4.42 8.61 -15.01
N THR A 361 4.75 8.48 -16.30
CA THR A 361 3.84 7.90 -17.28
C THR A 361 3.68 6.39 -17.08
N THR A 362 4.72 5.72 -16.61
CA THR A 362 4.73 4.27 -16.34
C THR A 362 3.95 3.90 -15.07
N THR A 363 3.94 4.77 -14.06
CA THR A 363 3.32 4.48 -12.74
C THR A 363 1.79 4.54 -12.79
N ALA A 364 1.25 5.47 -13.57
CA ALA A 364 -0.20 5.59 -13.74
C ALA A 364 -0.82 4.43 -14.53
N LEU A 365 -0.01 3.72 -15.32
CA LEU A 365 -0.44 2.52 -16.04
C LEU A 365 -0.38 1.26 -15.16
N SER A 366 0.48 1.22 -14.13
CA SER A 366 0.60 0.06 -13.23
C SER A 366 -0.51 -0.04 -12.17
N ASP A 367 -1.09 1.08 -11.74
CA ASP A 367 -2.23 1.10 -10.80
C ASP A 367 -3.58 0.76 -11.47
N ILE A 368 -3.60 0.73 -12.82
CA ILE A 368 -4.77 0.32 -13.61
C ILE A 368 -4.64 -1.15 -14.08
N SER A 369 -3.65 -1.90 -13.61
CA SER A 369 -3.49 -3.32 -13.98
C SER A 369 -4.54 -4.25 -13.35
N PHE A 370 -5.82 -3.95 -13.60
CA PHE A 370 -6.88 -4.94 -13.70
C PHE A 370 -7.25 -5.09 -15.19
N GLY A 371 -6.51 -5.94 -15.90
CA GLY A 371 -6.72 -6.21 -17.32
C GLY A 371 -5.55 -5.69 -18.18
N SER A 372 -5.05 -6.54 -19.05
CA SER A 372 -3.99 -6.24 -20.02
C SER A 372 -4.25 -4.88 -20.71
N GLU A 373 -3.20 -4.10 -20.97
CA GLU A 373 -3.23 -2.80 -21.68
C GLU A 373 -4.03 -2.83 -23.01
N GLU A 374 -4.24 -4.01 -23.56
CA GLU A 374 -5.02 -4.23 -24.78
C GLU A 374 -6.53 -3.98 -24.64
N ASN A 375 -7.08 -3.95 -23.41
CA ASN A 375 -8.53 -3.87 -23.15
C ASN A 375 -9.04 -2.53 -22.61
N LEU A 376 -8.18 -1.55 -22.34
CA LEU A 376 -8.63 -0.22 -21.89
C LEU A 376 -9.14 0.62 -23.08
N SER A 377 -10.33 1.22 -22.93
CA SER A 377 -10.89 2.14 -23.91
C SER A 377 -9.99 3.38 -24.10
N LYS A 378 -10.05 4.02 -25.26
CA LYS A 378 -9.33 5.28 -25.52
C LYS A 378 -9.67 6.35 -24.47
N LEU A 379 -10.91 6.37 -23.98
CA LEU A 379 -11.37 7.29 -22.95
C LEU A 379 -10.70 7.04 -21.59
N GLU A 380 -10.60 5.77 -21.18
CA GLU A 380 -9.96 5.41 -19.91
C GLU A 380 -8.47 5.79 -19.91
N LYS A 381 -7.78 5.55 -21.03
CA LYS A 381 -6.37 5.96 -21.21
C LYS A 381 -6.19 7.47 -21.13
N ALA A 382 -7.08 8.24 -21.79
CA ALA A 382 -7.04 9.69 -21.76
C ALA A 382 -7.35 10.26 -20.36
N ARG A 383 -8.33 9.68 -19.65
CA ARG A 383 -8.66 10.06 -18.25
C ARG A 383 -7.50 9.80 -17.31
N ALA A 384 -6.81 8.68 -17.46
CA ALA A 384 -5.63 8.36 -16.66
C ALA A 384 -4.54 9.45 -16.79
N LYS A 385 -4.22 9.87 -18.01
CA LYS A 385 -3.25 10.94 -18.28
C LYS A 385 -3.65 12.28 -17.63
N ILE A 386 -4.93 12.65 -17.71
CA ILE A 386 -5.44 13.88 -17.06
C ILE A 386 -5.40 13.81 -15.54
N ASN A 387 -5.64 12.64 -14.95
CA ASN A 387 -5.54 12.46 -13.50
C ASN A 387 -4.11 12.63 -12.98
N ILE A 388 -3.10 12.27 -13.79
CA ILE A 388 -1.68 12.46 -13.46
C ILE A 388 -1.29 13.94 -13.52
N ASN A 389 -1.58 14.60 -14.63
CA ASN A 389 -1.29 16.02 -14.80
C ASN A 389 -2.50 16.75 -15.40
N PRO A 390 -3.37 17.33 -14.55
CA PRO A 390 -4.59 18.00 -15.00
C PRO A 390 -4.35 19.21 -15.91
N ASN A 391 -3.12 19.72 -16.03
CA ASN A 391 -2.76 20.88 -16.84
C ASN A 391 -1.84 20.55 -18.01
N ASP A 392 -1.60 19.25 -18.28
CA ASP A 392 -0.81 18.85 -19.44
C ASP A 392 -1.56 19.14 -20.75
N PRO A 393 -1.00 19.96 -21.66
CA PRO A 393 -1.66 20.30 -22.90
C PRO A 393 -1.89 19.11 -23.84
N GLU A 394 -0.99 18.12 -23.86
CA GLU A 394 -1.12 16.92 -24.69
C GLU A 394 -2.25 16.01 -24.17
N ALA A 395 -2.28 15.74 -22.88
CA ALA A 395 -3.34 14.95 -22.24
C ALA A 395 -4.73 15.64 -22.42
N LEU A 396 -4.78 16.97 -22.28
CA LEU A 396 -6.00 17.74 -22.53
C LEU A 396 -6.46 17.64 -23.99
N ARG A 397 -5.56 17.66 -24.98
CA ARG A 397 -5.91 17.47 -26.38
C ARG A 397 -6.50 16.10 -26.65
N GLU A 398 -5.87 15.07 -26.10
CA GLU A 398 -6.28 13.67 -26.27
C GLU A 398 -7.68 13.42 -25.69
N ILE A 399 -7.94 13.85 -24.44
CA ILE A 399 -9.26 13.63 -23.84
C ILE A 399 -10.36 14.43 -24.54
N ILE A 400 -10.11 15.67 -24.97
CA ILE A 400 -11.08 16.47 -25.74
C ILE A 400 -11.43 15.76 -27.05
N LEU A 401 -10.43 15.23 -27.73
CA LEU A 401 -10.63 14.52 -29.00
C LEU A 401 -11.54 13.31 -28.79
N VAL A 402 -11.24 12.44 -27.81
CA VAL A 402 -12.05 11.25 -27.54
C VAL A 402 -13.48 11.66 -27.16
N LEU A 403 -13.66 12.56 -26.21
CA LEU A 403 -14.98 13.00 -25.73
C LEU A 403 -15.83 13.69 -26.81
N ALA A 404 -15.20 14.35 -27.79
CA ALA A 404 -15.92 15.07 -28.86
C ALA A 404 -16.12 14.27 -30.15
N THR A 405 -15.30 13.21 -30.40
CA THR A 405 -15.26 12.57 -31.73
C THR A 405 -15.31 11.04 -31.72
N SER A 406 -15.32 10.37 -30.53
CA SER A 406 -15.40 8.91 -30.50
C SER A 406 -16.57 8.35 -31.30
N PRO A 407 -16.36 7.26 -32.08
CA PRO A 407 -17.45 6.54 -32.72
C PRO A 407 -18.38 5.90 -31.69
N ASN A 408 -17.85 5.44 -30.54
CA ASN A 408 -18.63 4.87 -29.46
C ASN A 408 -19.41 5.97 -28.70
N GLU A 409 -20.71 5.77 -28.55
CA GLU A 409 -21.61 6.75 -27.90
C GLU A 409 -21.33 6.90 -26.40
N ASP A 410 -20.94 5.82 -25.73
CA ASP A 410 -20.66 5.80 -24.30
C ASP A 410 -19.38 6.58 -23.94
N ASP A 411 -18.46 6.75 -24.88
CA ASP A 411 -17.21 7.50 -24.69
C ASP A 411 -17.39 9.01 -24.93
N ARG A 412 -18.55 9.46 -25.41
CA ARG A 412 -18.79 10.87 -25.77
C ARG A 412 -19.35 11.68 -24.60
N GLY A 413 -18.81 12.90 -24.43
CA GLY A 413 -19.23 13.83 -23.40
C GLY A 413 -19.01 15.29 -23.85
N GLY A 414 -19.91 15.84 -24.66
CA GLY A 414 -19.73 17.18 -25.23
C GLY A 414 -19.57 18.30 -24.20
N GLN A 415 -20.23 18.22 -23.05
CA GLN A 415 -20.10 19.23 -22.00
C GLN A 415 -18.72 19.13 -21.32
N GLU A 416 -18.28 17.94 -21.01
CA GLU A 416 -16.96 17.68 -20.43
C GLU A 416 -15.84 18.04 -21.41
N ALA A 417 -16.00 17.69 -22.69
CA ALA A 417 -15.08 18.10 -23.75
C ALA A 417 -14.94 19.63 -23.84
N LEU A 418 -16.03 20.37 -23.67
CA LEU A 418 -16.02 21.83 -23.70
C LEU A 418 -15.24 22.42 -22.52
N GLU A 419 -15.44 21.89 -21.31
CA GLU A 419 -14.72 22.31 -20.10
C GLU A 419 -13.21 22.10 -20.24
N PHE A 420 -12.78 20.94 -20.73
CA PHE A 420 -11.36 20.68 -21.01
C PHE A 420 -10.81 21.57 -22.14
N ALA A 421 -11.60 21.85 -23.19
CA ALA A 421 -11.17 22.73 -24.28
C ALA A 421 -11.00 24.20 -23.83
N GLU A 422 -11.87 24.68 -22.96
CA GLU A 422 -11.73 26.01 -22.36
C GLU A 422 -10.50 26.10 -21.45
N LYS A 423 -10.23 25.03 -20.68
CA LYS A 423 -9.03 24.92 -19.85
C LYS A 423 -7.76 24.91 -20.70
N LEU A 424 -7.72 24.10 -21.76
CA LEU A 424 -6.62 24.08 -22.73
C LEU A 424 -6.37 25.44 -23.35
N MET A 425 -7.44 26.14 -23.75
CA MET A 425 -7.36 27.49 -24.29
C MET A 425 -6.80 28.50 -23.27
N GLY A 426 -7.07 28.31 -21.99
CA GLY A 426 -6.47 29.12 -20.90
C GLY A 426 -4.96 28.93 -20.80
N ILE A 427 -4.47 27.72 -21.09
CA ILE A 427 -3.03 27.37 -21.03
C ILE A 427 -2.29 27.77 -22.30
N THR A 428 -2.83 27.42 -23.49
CA THR A 428 -2.14 27.61 -24.79
C THR A 428 -2.44 28.94 -25.45
N GLY A 429 -3.46 29.64 -24.95
CA GLY A 429 -3.94 30.89 -25.53
C GLY A 429 -4.87 30.73 -26.76
N THR A 430 -5.43 31.86 -27.22
CA THR A 430 -6.41 31.90 -28.31
C THR A 430 -5.79 31.91 -29.71
N ASN A 431 -4.46 31.82 -29.83
CA ASN A 431 -3.74 31.93 -31.10
C ASN A 431 -3.22 30.59 -31.64
N GLU A 432 -3.55 29.49 -30.98
CA GLU A 432 -3.22 28.15 -31.43
C GLU A 432 -4.38 27.54 -32.28
N ALA A 433 -4.12 27.22 -33.53
CA ALA A 433 -5.16 26.71 -34.44
C ALA A 433 -5.74 25.36 -33.96
N LEU A 434 -4.91 24.45 -33.45
CA LEU A 434 -5.33 23.12 -33.00
C LEU A 434 -6.28 23.20 -31.79
N THR A 435 -6.00 24.03 -30.82
CA THR A 435 -6.88 24.26 -29.65
C THR A 435 -8.26 24.74 -30.08
N LEU A 436 -8.34 25.64 -31.08
CA LEU A 436 -9.61 26.13 -31.59
C LEU A 436 -10.37 25.07 -32.44
N VAL A 437 -9.66 24.13 -33.07
CA VAL A 437 -10.26 22.96 -33.73
C VAL A 437 -10.93 22.05 -32.73
N LEU A 438 -10.23 21.71 -31.62
CA LEU A 438 -10.79 20.88 -30.55
C LEU A 438 -11.99 21.54 -29.87
N LEU A 439 -11.91 22.84 -29.59
CA LEU A 439 -13.03 23.62 -29.07
C LEU A 439 -14.24 23.57 -30.03
N SER A 440 -14.00 23.66 -31.33
CA SER A 440 -15.08 23.57 -32.34
C SER A 440 -15.71 22.17 -32.38
N ALA A 441 -14.94 21.11 -32.17
CA ALA A 441 -15.46 19.75 -32.11
C ALA A 441 -16.35 19.55 -30.85
N ALA A 442 -15.94 20.06 -29.69
CA ALA A 442 -16.75 20.03 -28.47
C ALA A 442 -18.10 20.77 -28.65
N TYR A 443 -18.09 21.94 -29.27
CA TYR A 443 -19.35 22.65 -29.62
C TYR A 443 -20.23 21.85 -30.59
N ALA A 444 -19.64 21.16 -31.55
CA ALA A 444 -20.39 20.35 -32.52
C ALA A 444 -21.04 19.12 -31.86
N GLU A 445 -20.35 18.49 -30.90
CA GLU A 445 -20.92 17.38 -30.10
C GLU A 445 -22.11 17.83 -29.24
N LEU A 446 -22.07 19.06 -28.71
CA LEU A 446 -23.22 19.72 -28.07
C LEU A 446 -24.32 20.19 -29.01
N GLN A 447 -24.24 19.84 -30.28
CA GLN A 447 -25.16 20.31 -31.36
C GLN A 447 -25.20 21.83 -31.54
N LYS A 448 -24.25 22.59 -31.00
CA LYS A 448 -24.09 24.04 -31.16
C LYS A 448 -23.31 24.35 -32.45
N PHE A 449 -23.83 23.92 -33.60
CA PHE A 449 -23.13 23.95 -34.88
C PHE A 449 -22.75 25.36 -35.37
N SER A 450 -23.52 26.39 -35.01
CA SER A 450 -23.18 27.79 -35.34
C SER A 450 -21.87 28.22 -34.67
N ASP A 451 -21.68 27.87 -33.39
CA ASP A 451 -20.49 28.18 -32.63
C ASP A 451 -19.29 27.36 -33.10
N ALA A 452 -19.52 26.06 -33.37
CA ALA A 452 -18.54 25.18 -34.01
C ALA A 452 -17.99 25.74 -35.33
N VAL A 453 -18.84 26.22 -36.21
CA VAL A 453 -18.44 26.86 -37.48
C VAL A 453 -17.66 28.15 -37.22
N ASN A 454 -18.05 28.96 -36.25
CA ASN A 454 -17.38 30.22 -35.95
C ASN A 454 -15.96 30.00 -35.44
N TRP A 455 -15.78 29.05 -34.50
CA TRP A 455 -14.46 28.70 -33.97
C TRP A 455 -13.59 28.03 -35.04
N SER A 456 -14.13 27.12 -35.87
CA SER A 456 -13.41 26.53 -37.01
C SER A 456 -12.93 27.59 -37.99
N LYS A 457 -13.74 28.64 -38.32
CA LYS A 457 -13.29 29.72 -39.17
C LYS A 457 -12.15 30.54 -38.57
N LYS A 458 -12.15 30.74 -37.24
CA LYS A 458 -11.06 31.40 -36.55
C LYS A 458 -9.80 30.55 -36.62
N ALA A 459 -9.89 29.24 -36.36
CA ALA A 459 -8.80 28.27 -36.50
C ALA A 459 -8.23 28.28 -37.94
N LEU A 460 -9.09 28.31 -38.95
CA LEU A 460 -8.71 28.34 -40.38
C LEU A 460 -7.87 29.58 -40.73
N ARG A 461 -8.20 30.75 -40.18
CA ARG A 461 -7.42 31.96 -40.41
C ARG A 461 -6.01 31.82 -39.83
N ILE A 462 -5.89 31.30 -38.62
CA ILE A 462 -4.60 31.10 -37.96
C ILE A 462 -3.78 30.03 -38.71
N ALA A 463 -4.36 28.89 -39.05
CA ALA A 463 -3.69 27.82 -39.80
C ALA A 463 -3.16 28.31 -41.17
N LYS A 464 -3.94 29.17 -41.89
CA LYS A 464 -3.50 29.79 -43.14
C LYS A 464 -2.32 30.75 -42.91
N SER A 465 -2.39 31.60 -41.87
CA SER A 465 -1.29 32.52 -41.51
C SER A 465 0.01 31.77 -41.22
N ASN A 466 -0.11 30.61 -40.55
CA ASN A 466 1.01 29.75 -40.17
C ASN A 466 1.46 28.75 -41.25
N LYS A 467 0.86 28.80 -42.45
CA LYS A 467 1.15 27.94 -43.60
C LYS A 467 0.98 26.43 -43.32
N GLN A 468 0.09 26.06 -42.42
CA GLN A 468 -0.22 24.66 -42.01
C GLN A 468 -1.20 24.02 -43.02
N LYS A 469 -0.73 23.59 -44.18
CA LYS A 469 -1.56 23.13 -45.30
C LYS A 469 -2.49 21.96 -44.95
N ASP A 470 -2.00 20.95 -44.24
CA ASP A 470 -2.78 19.77 -43.87
C ASP A 470 -3.92 20.15 -42.91
N LEU A 471 -3.61 20.97 -41.91
CA LEU A 471 -4.59 21.44 -40.92
C LEU A 471 -5.65 22.32 -41.61
N VAL A 472 -5.29 23.14 -42.63
CA VAL A 472 -6.24 23.93 -43.43
C VAL A 472 -7.24 23.02 -44.16
N THR A 473 -6.77 21.88 -44.69
CA THR A 473 -7.62 20.89 -45.35
C THR A 473 -8.60 20.27 -44.38
N GLN A 474 -8.11 19.81 -43.25
CA GLN A 474 -8.94 19.22 -42.19
C GLN A 474 -9.99 20.19 -41.68
N ILE A 475 -9.62 21.42 -41.31
CA ILE A 475 -10.55 22.42 -40.82
C ILE A 475 -11.61 22.73 -41.83
N THR A 476 -11.25 22.78 -43.12
CA THR A 476 -12.22 23.04 -44.20
C THR A 476 -13.25 21.89 -44.30
N HIS A 477 -12.81 20.66 -44.12
CA HIS A 477 -13.71 19.50 -44.04
C HIS A 477 -14.64 19.60 -42.82
N HIS A 478 -14.13 19.91 -41.63
CA HIS A 478 -14.92 20.07 -40.39
C HIS A 478 -15.99 21.16 -40.56
N ILE A 479 -15.65 22.31 -41.15
CA ILE A 479 -16.63 23.39 -41.44
C ILE A 479 -17.78 22.89 -42.30
N ASN A 480 -17.48 22.04 -43.28
CA ASN A 480 -18.51 21.50 -44.18
C ASN A 480 -19.43 20.51 -43.47
N LEU A 481 -18.89 19.66 -42.56
CA LEU A 481 -19.66 18.77 -41.69
C LEU A 481 -20.60 19.57 -40.78
N TYR A 482 -20.05 20.56 -40.06
CA TYR A 482 -20.81 21.36 -39.10
C TYR A 482 -21.91 22.22 -39.77
N ARG A 483 -21.70 22.68 -40.99
CA ARG A 483 -22.76 23.34 -41.81
C ARG A 483 -23.91 22.39 -42.16
N ARG A 484 -23.61 21.09 -42.28
CA ARG A 484 -24.63 20.05 -42.50
C ARG A 484 -25.25 19.54 -41.21
N LYS A 485 -24.90 20.15 -40.07
CA LYS A 485 -25.32 19.75 -38.73
C LYS A 485 -24.87 18.31 -38.36
N MET A 486 -23.68 17.93 -38.78
CA MET A 486 -23.06 16.65 -38.49
C MET A 486 -21.83 16.90 -37.62
N PRO A 487 -21.74 16.25 -36.45
CA PRO A 487 -20.51 16.29 -35.65
C PRO A 487 -19.39 15.48 -36.31
N LEU A 488 -18.16 15.76 -35.94
CA LEU A 488 -16.99 14.99 -36.38
C LEU A 488 -17.00 13.62 -35.67
N ARG A 489 -16.64 12.56 -36.41
CA ARG A 489 -16.40 11.23 -35.89
C ARG A 489 -15.05 10.73 -36.41
N GLU A 490 -14.24 10.12 -35.53
CA GLU A 490 -13.08 9.34 -35.94
C GLU A 490 -13.55 8.08 -36.69
N GLU A 491 -12.83 7.68 -37.74
CA GLU A 491 -13.09 6.40 -38.39
C GLU A 491 -12.70 5.26 -37.49
N GLU A 492 -13.54 4.20 -37.37
CA GLU A 492 -13.18 2.97 -36.69
C GLU A 492 -11.93 2.39 -37.37
N GLU A 493 -10.86 2.11 -36.61
CA GLU A 493 -9.75 1.31 -37.10
C GLU A 493 -10.30 -0.08 -37.46
N ALA A 494 -10.33 -0.42 -38.74
CA ALA A 494 -10.78 -1.71 -39.22
C ALA A 494 -9.90 -2.80 -38.61
N THR A 495 -10.45 -3.54 -37.65
CA THR A 495 -9.86 -4.79 -37.16
C THR A 495 -9.80 -5.75 -38.34
N THR A 496 -8.61 -5.97 -38.89
CA THR A 496 -8.34 -6.98 -39.89
C THR A 496 -8.70 -8.34 -39.31
N PRO A 497 -9.58 -9.14 -39.91
CA PRO A 497 -9.83 -10.50 -39.41
C PRO A 497 -8.57 -11.32 -39.56
N VAL A 498 -8.10 -11.90 -38.47
CA VAL A 498 -7.08 -12.95 -38.52
C VAL A 498 -7.67 -14.14 -39.27
N GLU A 499 -7.23 -14.35 -40.50
CA GLU A 499 -7.50 -15.57 -41.26
C GLU A 499 -7.02 -16.77 -40.46
N GLN A 500 -7.97 -17.57 -40.01
CA GLN A 500 -7.70 -18.95 -39.58
C GLN A 500 -7.33 -19.74 -40.85
N ASN A 501 -6.07 -20.07 -41.00
CA ASN A 501 -5.62 -21.07 -41.95
C ASN A 501 -4.90 -22.21 -41.20
N GLY A 502 -5.55 -23.42 -41.32
CA GLY A 502 -4.94 -24.75 -41.39
C GLY A 502 -4.47 -25.39 -40.10
#